data_cb0dfac310a7ebb588c0c7ddf9019c07
#
_entry.id   cb0dfac310a7ebb588c0c7ddf9019c07
#
_cell.length_a   1.000
_cell.length_b   1.000
_cell.length_c   1.000
_cell.angle_alpha   90.00
_cell.angle_beta   90.00
_cell.angle_gamma   90.00
#
_symmetry.space_group_name_H-M   'P 1'
#
loop_
_entity.id
_entity.type
_entity.pdbx_description
1 polymer ?
#
loop_
_entity_poly.entity_id
_entity_poly.type
_entity_poly.pdbx_seq_one_letter_code
_entity_poly.pdbx_strand_id
1 'polypeptide(L)'
;LFASEGANVVLAARRSDELQSVADDITRGGGSAVYRAGDVLDEAYAGVLTELALDRFGTLHGAFNNAGVVGDMRAVPDMSIDNWNRVISTNLTSAFSAAKAQVPVLKERGGGSIVFTSSFVGFSNGGLPGMAAYAASKAGLNGLVQSPAAEHASEGIRINALLPGGTVTPAGGEGNPEALKFVSDLHPIKRMASALEIAQAALFLLSDRSRFMTGSPMIVDGGM
;
A
#
# COMPACT_ATOMS: atom_id res chain seq x y z
N LEU A 1 2.61 7.44 -12.59
CA LEU A 1 4.06 7.39 -12.34
C LEU A 1 4.67 6.06 -12.79
N PHE A 2 4.30 4.87 -12.26
CA PHE A 2 4.97 3.60 -12.63
C PHE A 2 4.92 3.33 -14.14
N ALA A 3 3.79 3.55 -14.79
CA ALA A 3 3.66 3.39 -16.24
C ALA A 3 4.53 4.39 -17.01
N SER A 4 4.68 5.63 -16.54
CA SER A 4 5.59 6.63 -17.17
C SER A 4 7.07 6.31 -16.98
N GLU A 5 7.41 5.44 -16.01
CA GLU A 5 8.75 4.89 -15.81
C GLU A 5 8.95 3.55 -16.54
N GLY A 6 8.01 3.16 -17.42
CA GLY A 6 8.12 1.99 -18.30
C GLY A 6 7.56 0.69 -17.71
N ALA A 7 6.88 0.72 -16.57
CA ALA A 7 6.26 -0.49 -16.03
C ALA A 7 4.95 -0.82 -16.77
N ASN A 8 4.72 -2.11 -17.03
CA ASN A 8 3.40 -2.64 -17.33
C ASN A 8 2.63 -2.78 -16.01
N VAL A 9 1.39 -2.29 -15.94
CA VAL A 9 0.67 -2.16 -14.68
C VAL A 9 -0.63 -2.96 -14.66
N VAL A 10 -0.82 -3.75 -13.60
CA VAL A 10 -2.13 -4.32 -13.25
C VAL A 10 -2.76 -3.43 -12.17
N LEU A 11 -3.88 -2.80 -12.49
CA LEU A 11 -4.62 -1.93 -11.58
C LEU A 11 -5.70 -2.75 -10.86
N ALA A 12 -5.81 -2.55 -9.55
CA ALA A 12 -6.72 -3.30 -8.69
C ALA A 12 -7.46 -2.36 -7.73
N ALA A 13 -8.78 -2.37 -7.76
CA ALA A 13 -9.65 -1.66 -6.82
C ALA A 13 -11.08 -2.19 -6.95
N ARG A 14 -12.00 -1.67 -6.13
CA ARG A 14 -13.42 -2.07 -6.17
C ARG A 14 -14.22 -1.42 -7.31
N ARG A 15 -13.86 -0.20 -7.70
CA ARG A 15 -14.62 0.61 -8.66
C ARG A 15 -14.09 0.43 -10.08
N SER A 16 -14.84 -0.31 -10.90
CA SER A 16 -14.45 -0.67 -12.26
C SER A 16 -14.26 0.54 -13.17
N ASP A 17 -15.19 1.50 -13.12
CA ASP A 17 -15.17 2.66 -14.01
C ASP A 17 -13.96 3.56 -13.78
N GLU A 18 -13.55 3.72 -12.50
CA GLU A 18 -12.35 4.46 -12.16
C GLU A 18 -11.07 3.74 -12.60
N LEU A 19 -11.04 2.41 -12.44
CA LEU A 19 -9.93 1.59 -12.94
C LEU A 19 -9.79 1.69 -14.44
N GLN A 20 -10.90 1.63 -15.18
CA GLN A 20 -10.92 1.79 -16.62
C GLN A 20 -10.38 3.18 -17.01
N SER A 21 -10.89 4.25 -16.41
CA SER A 21 -10.42 5.61 -16.67
C SER A 21 -8.91 5.75 -16.49
N VAL A 22 -8.36 5.19 -15.39
CA VAL A 22 -6.90 5.22 -15.14
C VAL A 22 -6.13 4.39 -16.17
N ALA A 23 -6.65 3.21 -16.57
CA ALA A 23 -6.01 2.38 -17.58
C ALA A 23 -5.99 3.08 -18.96
N ASP A 24 -7.09 3.76 -19.32
CA ASP A 24 -7.21 4.54 -20.57
C ASP A 24 -6.24 5.74 -20.55
N ASP A 25 -6.08 6.42 -19.40
CA ASP A 25 -5.12 7.52 -19.24
C ASP A 25 -3.68 7.04 -19.42
N ILE A 26 -3.33 5.90 -18.82
CA ILE A 26 -2.01 5.28 -18.98
C ILE A 26 -1.76 4.93 -20.44
N THR A 27 -2.73 4.32 -21.11
CA THR A 27 -2.62 3.90 -22.52
C THR A 27 -2.49 5.11 -23.44
N ARG A 28 -3.26 6.17 -23.21
CA ARG A 28 -3.14 7.44 -23.96
C ARG A 28 -1.76 8.09 -23.76
N GLY A 29 -1.15 7.92 -22.60
CA GLY A 29 0.20 8.35 -22.31
C GLY A 29 1.30 7.45 -22.88
N GLY A 30 0.97 6.41 -23.65
CA GLY A 30 1.93 5.47 -24.25
C GLY A 30 2.39 4.35 -23.32
N GLY A 31 1.83 4.24 -22.12
CA GLY A 31 2.08 3.15 -21.19
C GLY A 31 1.18 1.92 -21.43
N SER A 32 1.37 0.88 -20.63
CA SER A 32 0.57 -0.35 -20.71
C SER A 32 -0.08 -0.63 -19.35
N ALA A 33 -1.40 -0.75 -19.34
CA ALA A 33 -2.16 -1.09 -18.14
C ALA A 33 -3.32 -2.03 -18.46
N VAL A 34 -3.58 -2.93 -17.53
CA VAL A 34 -4.81 -3.72 -17.46
C VAL A 34 -5.40 -3.58 -16.07
N TYR A 35 -6.66 -3.90 -15.90
CA TYR A 35 -7.28 -3.78 -14.59
C TYR A 35 -8.20 -4.95 -14.27
N ARG A 36 -8.42 -5.15 -12.98
CA ARG A 36 -9.42 -6.08 -12.44
C ARG A 36 -10.12 -5.44 -11.25
N ALA A 37 -11.44 -5.30 -11.35
CA ALA A 37 -12.24 -4.89 -10.19
C ALA A 37 -12.45 -6.07 -9.24
N GLY A 38 -12.37 -5.81 -7.92
CA GLY A 38 -12.58 -6.81 -6.87
C GLY A 38 -12.33 -6.24 -5.49
N ASP A 39 -12.61 -7.03 -4.47
CA ASP A 39 -12.41 -6.67 -3.06
C ASP A 39 -11.23 -7.46 -2.50
N VAL A 40 -10.33 -6.79 -1.81
CA VAL A 40 -9.17 -7.41 -1.12
C VAL A 40 -9.59 -8.35 0.01
N LEU A 41 -10.85 -8.30 0.45
CA LEU A 41 -11.43 -9.24 1.41
C LEU A 41 -11.74 -10.61 0.78
N ASP A 42 -11.80 -10.72 -0.53
CA ASP A 42 -11.87 -12.00 -1.23
C ASP A 42 -10.47 -12.62 -1.27
N GLU A 43 -10.30 -13.75 -0.58
CA GLU A 43 -9.00 -14.45 -0.48
C GLU A 43 -8.44 -14.86 -1.86
N ALA A 44 -9.29 -15.11 -2.85
CA ALA A 44 -8.88 -15.49 -4.19
C ALA A 44 -8.38 -14.29 -5.01
N TYR A 45 -8.77 -13.07 -4.64
CA TYR A 45 -8.54 -11.88 -5.48
C TYR A 45 -7.06 -11.61 -5.74
N ALA A 46 -6.19 -11.78 -4.75
CA ALA A 46 -4.76 -11.60 -4.93
C ALA A 46 -4.16 -12.59 -5.93
N GLY A 47 -4.62 -13.85 -5.92
CA GLY A 47 -4.27 -14.86 -6.92
C GLY A 47 -4.70 -14.46 -8.33
N VAL A 48 -5.95 -14.02 -8.49
CA VAL A 48 -6.47 -13.52 -9.77
C VAL A 48 -5.64 -12.37 -10.34
N LEU A 49 -5.12 -11.47 -9.49
CA LEU A 49 -4.26 -10.37 -9.93
C LEU A 49 -2.88 -10.85 -10.39
N THR A 50 -2.28 -11.82 -9.69
CA THR A 50 -1.00 -12.40 -10.10
C THR A 50 -1.13 -13.17 -11.42
N GLU A 51 -2.19 -13.97 -11.57
CA GLU A 51 -2.52 -14.66 -12.83
C GLU A 51 -2.71 -13.67 -13.98
N LEU A 52 -3.46 -12.59 -13.76
CA LEU A 52 -3.65 -11.55 -14.77
C LEU A 52 -2.32 -10.90 -15.20
N ALA A 53 -1.39 -10.68 -14.27
CA ALA A 53 -0.06 -10.17 -14.60
C ALA A 53 0.73 -11.14 -15.47
N LEU A 54 0.69 -12.43 -15.14
CA LEU A 54 1.35 -13.47 -15.91
C LEU A 54 0.74 -13.63 -17.31
N ASP A 55 -0.59 -13.65 -17.42
CA ASP A 55 -1.30 -13.82 -18.68
C ASP A 55 -1.07 -12.65 -19.65
N ARG A 56 -1.03 -11.43 -19.14
CA ARG A 56 -0.96 -10.22 -19.96
C ARG A 56 0.47 -9.74 -20.22
N PHE A 57 1.36 -9.96 -19.27
CA PHE A 57 2.73 -9.42 -19.30
C PHE A 57 3.81 -10.49 -19.18
N GLY A 58 3.43 -11.75 -18.98
CA GLY A 58 4.35 -12.88 -18.91
C GLY A 58 5.13 -12.99 -17.59
N THR A 59 5.04 -11.99 -16.70
CA THR A 59 5.84 -11.93 -15.47
C THR A 59 5.22 -11.00 -14.42
N LEU A 60 5.70 -11.12 -13.18
CA LEU A 60 5.50 -10.18 -12.08
C LEU A 60 6.88 -9.81 -11.52
N HIS A 61 7.22 -8.52 -11.47
CA HIS A 61 8.48 -8.03 -10.88
C HIS A 61 8.27 -7.33 -9.54
N GLY A 62 7.08 -6.84 -9.29
CA GLY A 62 6.78 -6.13 -8.06
C GLY A 62 5.29 -5.98 -7.78
N ALA A 63 4.98 -5.74 -6.50
CA ALA A 63 3.61 -5.50 -6.05
C ALA A 63 3.56 -4.35 -5.04
N PHE A 64 2.67 -3.40 -5.29
CA PHE A 64 2.37 -2.29 -4.37
C PHE A 64 1.00 -2.52 -3.72
N ASN A 65 1.00 -3.04 -2.51
CA ASN A 65 -0.19 -3.35 -1.74
C ASN A 65 -0.60 -2.12 -0.91
N ASN A 66 -1.49 -1.30 -1.48
CA ASN A 66 -1.87 -0.01 -0.91
C ASN A 66 -3.29 0.02 -0.32
N ALA A 67 -4.11 -0.99 -0.54
CA ALA A 67 -5.48 -1.04 -0.05
C ALA A 67 -5.55 -0.87 1.47
N GLY A 68 -6.50 -0.06 1.93
CA GLY A 68 -6.70 0.15 3.37
C GLY A 68 -7.86 1.09 3.69
N VAL A 69 -8.31 1.01 4.93
CA VAL A 69 -9.36 1.86 5.50
C VAL A 69 -8.95 2.34 6.89
N VAL A 70 -9.32 3.56 7.26
CA VAL A 70 -9.09 4.09 8.61
C VAL A 70 -10.08 3.47 9.61
N GLY A 71 -11.30 3.20 9.16
CA GLY A 71 -12.39 2.77 10.03
C GLY A 71 -13.04 3.94 10.75
N ASP A 72 -13.90 3.63 11.73
CA ASP A 72 -14.55 4.62 12.57
C ASP A 72 -13.61 4.99 13.70
N MET A 73 -13.29 6.28 13.80
CA MET A 73 -12.43 6.79 14.88
C MET A 73 -13.24 6.89 16.18
N ARG A 74 -12.94 6.01 17.14
CA ARG A 74 -13.59 5.90 18.45
C ARG A 74 -12.58 5.57 19.53
N ALA A 75 -12.83 6.05 20.75
CA ALA A 75 -12.08 5.58 21.90
C ALA A 75 -12.26 4.06 22.08
N VAL A 76 -11.27 3.38 22.64
CA VAL A 76 -11.29 1.91 22.77
C VAL A 76 -12.55 1.36 23.43
N PRO A 77 -13.09 1.95 24.52
CA PRO A 77 -14.33 1.46 25.14
C PRO A 77 -15.56 1.54 24.23
N ASP A 78 -15.57 2.48 23.27
CA ASP A 78 -16.70 2.77 22.39
C ASP A 78 -16.51 2.18 20.98
N MET A 79 -15.38 1.52 20.72
CA MET A 79 -15.10 0.93 19.41
C MET A 79 -15.82 -0.42 19.27
N SER A 80 -16.65 -0.55 18.23
CA SER A 80 -17.31 -1.83 17.96
C SER A 80 -16.31 -2.88 17.47
N ILE A 81 -16.57 -4.14 17.82
CA ILE A 81 -15.79 -5.27 17.32
C ILE A 81 -15.88 -5.40 15.79
N ASP A 82 -17.01 -5.01 15.19
CA ASP A 82 -17.20 -5.04 13.73
C ASP A 82 -16.28 -4.03 13.04
N ASN A 83 -16.15 -2.81 13.60
CA ASN A 83 -15.20 -1.83 13.07
C ASN A 83 -13.76 -2.32 13.21
N TRP A 84 -13.40 -2.89 14.36
CA TRP A 84 -12.10 -3.51 14.58
C TRP A 84 -11.82 -4.59 13.53
N ASN A 85 -12.73 -5.57 13.39
CA ASN A 85 -12.56 -6.68 12.47
C ASN A 85 -12.48 -6.20 11.01
N ARG A 86 -13.31 -5.24 10.61
CA ARG A 86 -13.27 -4.65 9.26
C ARG A 86 -11.92 -4.01 8.96
N VAL A 87 -11.36 -3.25 9.90
CA VAL A 87 -10.06 -2.58 9.71
C VAL A 87 -8.93 -3.58 9.66
N ILE A 88 -8.89 -4.56 10.58
CA ILE A 88 -7.85 -5.60 10.60
C ILE A 88 -7.92 -6.45 9.32
N SER A 89 -9.13 -6.89 8.94
CA SER A 89 -9.30 -7.72 7.74
C SER A 89 -8.88 -6.98 6.47
N THR A 90 -9.28 -5.70 6.33
CA THR A 90 -8.96 -4.93 5.13
C THR A 90 -7.48 -4.54 5.07
N ASN A 91 -6.86 -4.14 6.19
CA ASN A 91 -5.52 -3.56 6.15
C ASN A 91 -4.40 -4.60 6.34
N LEU A 92 -4.65 -5.64 7.17
CA LEU A 92 -3.61 -6.58 7.57
C LEU A 92 -3.85 -7.99 6.99
N THR A 93 -5.04 -8.56 7.15
CA THR A 93 -5.32 -9.91 6.64
C THR A 93 -5.22 -9.95 5.12
N SER A 94 -5.76 -8.94 4.42
CA SER A 94 -5.65 -8.85 2.97
C SER A 94 -4.20 -8.74 2.48
N ALA A 95 -3.37 -8.02 3.23
CA ALA A 95 -1.94 -7.90 2.94
C ALA A 95 -1.21 -9.25 3.07
N PHE A 96 -1.57 -10.04 4.10
CA PHE A 96 -1.08 -11.42 4.23
C PHE A 96 -1.53 -12.28 3.04
N SER A 97 -2.80 -12.22 2.63
CA SER A 97 -3.31 -12.95 1.46
C SER A 97 -2.59 -12.53 0.17
N ALA A 98 -2.29 -11.24 0.04
CA ALA A 98 -1.50 -10.72 -1.08
C ALA A 98 -0.08 -11.28 -1.09
N ALA A 99 0.62 -11.26 0.06
CA ALA A 99 1.96 -11.86 0.17
C ALA A 99 1.94 -13.35 -0.19
N LYS A 100 0.95 -14.10 0.32
CA LYS A 100 0.77 -15.54 0.06
C LYS A 100 0.64 -15.85 -1.44
N ALA A 101 -0.03 -14.97 -2.22
CA ALA A 101 -0.17 -15.13 -3.66
C ALA A 101 1.05 -14.64 -4.46
N GLN A 102 1.66 -13.53 -4.01
CA GLN A 102 2.73 -12.85 -4.77
C GLN A 102 4.10 -13.51 -4.61
N VAL A 103 4.45 -13.99 -3.40
CA VAL A 103 5.77 -14.56 -3.12
C VAL A 103 6.10 -15.78 -4.00
N PRO A 104 5.22 -16.78 -4.17
CA PRO A 104 5.52 -17.93 -5.04
C PRO A 104 5.82 -17.51 -6.49
N VAL A 105 5.03 -16.56 -7.03
CA VAL A 105 5.21 -16.07 -8.41
C VAL A 105 6.54 -15.34 -8.56
N LEU A 106 6.90 -14.47 -7.62
CA LEU A 106 8.19 -13.76 -7.63
C LEU A 106 9.36 -14.73 -7.52
N LYS A 107 9.25 -15.76 -6.67
CA LYS A 107 10.27 -16.81 -6.53
C LYS A 107 10.50 -17.55 -7.85
N GLU A 108 9.44 -17.98 -8.53
CA GLU A 108 9.54 -18.66 -9.83
C GLU A 108 10.16 -17.78 -10.92
N ARG A 109 10.03 -16.45 -10.79
CA ARG A 109 10.55 -15.46 -11.74
C ARG A 109 11.96 -14.94 -11.38
N GLY A 110 12.56 -15.45 -10.31
CA GLY A 110 13.94 -15.11 -9.92
C GLY A 110 14.06 -13.89 -9.03
N GLY A 111 12.98 -13.49 -8.36
CA GLY A 111 12.97 -12.40 -7.40
C GLY A 111 12.04 -11.24 -7.76
N GLY A 112 12.08 -10.20 -6.94
CA GLY A 112 11.26 -9.01 -7.13
C GLY A 112 11.08 -8.19 -5.85
N SER A 113 10.09 -7.29 -5.84
CA SER A 113 9.87 -6.42 -4.69
C SER A 113 8.39 -6.30 -4.33
N ILE A 114 8.08 -6.48 -3.05
CA ILE A 114 6.74 -6.26 -2.49
C ILE A 114 6.80 -5.06 -1.54
N VAL A 115 5.85 -4.14 -1.67
CA VAL A 115 5.70 -2.98 -0.78
C VAL A 115 4.29 -2.96 -0.22
N PHE A 116 4.18 -2.85 1.10
CA PHE A 116 2.92 -2.65 1.82
C PHE A 116 2.83 -1.23 2.33
N THR A 117 1.70 -0.56 2.08
CA THR A 117 1.44 0.76 2.66
C THR A 117 0.99 0.63 4.10
N SER A 118 1.93 0.83 5.02
CA SER A 118 1.66 1.01 6.44
C SER A 118 1.23 2.47 6.71
N SER A 119 1.70 3.08 7.77
CA SER A 119 1.46 4.48 8.13
C SER A 119 2.44 4.88 9.22
N PHE A 120 2.73 6.19 9.35
CA PHE A 120 3.40 6.71 10.56
C PHE A 120 2.66 6.30 11.84
N VAL A 121 1.32 6.20 11.81
CA VAL A 121 0.49 5.75 12.95
C VAL A 121 0.81 4.31 13.38
N GLY A 122 1.32 3.46 12.48
CA GLY A 122 1.80 2.12 12.82
C GLY A 122 3.19 2.11 13.49
N PHE A 123 3.86 3.24 13.55
CA PHE A 123 5.18 3.41 14.17
C PHE A 123 5.11 4.38 15.37
N SER A 124 4.46 5.53 15.15
CA SER A 124 4.22 6.55 16.16
C SER A 124 2.80 7.06 15.98
N ASN A 125 2.01 7.12 17.05
CA ASN A 125 0.62 7.59 16.92
C ASN A 125 0.51 9.11 16.73
N GLY A 126 1.56 9.89 16.98
CA GLY A 126 1.52 11.35 16.88
C GLY A 126 0.48 12.03 17.79
N GLY A 127 -0.05 11.32 18.78
CA GLY A 127 -1.10 11.83 19.68
C GLY A 127 -2.52 11.84 19.06
N LEU A 128 -2.77 11.06 18.02
CA LEU A 128 -4.08 10.97 17.37
C LEU A 128 -5.00 9.97 18.10
N PRO A 129 -6.04 10.43 18.83
CA PRO A 129 -6.96 9.55 19.53
C PRO A 129 -7.92 8.83 18.56
N GLY A 130 -8.50 7.71 19.03
CA GLY A 130 -9.55 6.99 18.31
C GLY A 130 -9.08 6.07 17.19
N MET A 131 -7.78 5.94 16.97
CA MET A 131 -7.21 5.18 15.84
C MET A 131 -6.71 3.78 16.22
N ALA A 132 -7.16 3.18 17.33
CA ALA A 132 -6.59 1.94 17.84
C ALA A 132 -6.61 0.78 16.82
N ALA A 133 -7.73 0.53 16.12
CA ALA A 133 -7.81 -0.51 15.10
C ALA A 133 -6.88 -0.22 13.91
N TYR A 134 -6.84 1.03 13.44
CA TYR A 134 -5.98 1.46 12.36
C TYR A 134 -4.50 1.34 12.75
N ALA A 135 -4.12 1.87 13.90
CA ALA A 135 -2.75 1.79 14.42
C ALA A 135 -2.29 0.33 14.56
N ALA A 136 -3.12 -0.53 15.16
CA ALA A 136 -2.82 -1.95 15.29
C ALA A 136 -2.64 -2.62 13.91
N SER A 137 -3.52 -2.34 12.94
CA SER A 137 -3.42 -2.91 11.60
C SER A 137 -2.14 -2.47 10.87
N LYS A 138 -1.76 -1.20 11.00
CA LYS A 138 -0.57 -0.63 10.34
C LYS A 138 0.73 -1.03 11.05
N ALA A 139 0.73 -1.15 12.38
CA ALA A 139 1.83 -1.74 13.13
C ALA A 139 2.03 -3.23 12.78
N GLY A 140 0.92 -3.97 12.61
CA GLY A 140 0.94 -5.36 12.13
C GLY A 140 1.62 -5.53 10.78
N LEU A 141 1.46 -4.58 9.85
CA LEU A 141 2.17 -4.59 8.56
C LEU A 141 3.69 -4.47 8.73
N ASN A 142 4.17 -3.67 9.69
CA ASN A 142 5.60 -3.55 9.97
C ASN A 142 6.18 -4.89 10.48
N GLY A 143 5.38 -5.64 11.28
CA GLY A 143 5.73 -7.01 11.68
C GLY A 143 5.64 -8.01 10.51
N LEU A 144 4.58 -7.90 9.70
CA LEU A 144 4.35 -8.80 8.57
C LEU A 144 5.50 -8.78 7.54
N VAL A 145 6.16 -7.65 7.31
CA VAL A 145 7.25 -7.58 6.33
C VAL A 145 8.54 -8.22 6.80
N GLN A 146 8.79 -8.33 8.09
CA GLN A 146 10.08 -8.77 8.64
C GLN A 146 10.34 -10.26 8.40
N SER A 147 9.38 -11.12 8.72
CA SER A 147 9.54 -12.58 8.59
C SER A 147 9.70 -13.00 7.13
N PRO A 148 8.77 -12.69 6.21
CA PRO A 148 8.92 -13.12 4.81
C PRO A 148 10.09 -12.41 4.10
N ALA A 149 10.51 -11.23 4.54
CA ALA A 149 11.73 -10.60 4.02
C ALA A 149 12.97 -11.44 4.36
N ALA A 150 13.09 -11.94 5.59
CA ALA A 150 14.19 -12.81 5.99
C ALA A 150 14.10 -14.19 5.32
N GLU A 151 12.90 -14.76 5.19
CA GLU A 151 12.65 -16.06 4.58
C GLU A 151 13.04 -16.10 3.10
N HIS A 152 12.79 -15.01 2.35
CA HIS A 152 12.87 -14.98 0.90
C HIS A 152 13.99 -14.09 0.33
N ALA A 153 14.82 -13.48 1.18
CA ALA A 153 15.92 -12.62 0.74
C ALA A 153 16.92 -13.34 -0.17
N SER A 154 17.27 -14.60 0.15
CA SER A 154 18.16 -15.40 -0.66
C SER A 154 17.58 -15.82 -2.03
N GLU A 155 16.27 -15.68 -2.19
CA GLU A 155 15.55 -15.91 -3.44
C GLU A 155 15.40 -14.62 -4.28
N GLY A 156 16.07 -13.53 -3.87
CA GLY A 156 16.04 -12.25 -4.56
C GLY A 156 14.75 -11.45 -4.32
N ILE A 157 13.92 -11.83 -3.34
CA ILE A 157 12.67 -11.13 -3.04
C ILE A 157 12.90 -10.13 -1.90
N ARG A 158 12.56 -8.88 -2.15
CA ARG A 158 12.58 -7.81 -1.15
C ARG A 158 11.16 -7.46 -0.72
N ILE A 159 10.92 -7.33 0.57
CA ILE A 159 9.60 -7.01 1.12
C ILE A 159 9.76 -5.88 2.13
N ASN A 160 9.10 -4.74 1.90
CA ASN A 160 9.25 -3.55 2.73
C ASN A 160 7.90 -2.91 3.05
N ALA A 161 7.86 -2.11 4.11
CA ALA A 161 6.72 -1.28 4.44
C ALA A 161 7.03 0.20 4.10
N LEU A 162 6.08 0.87 3.44
CA LEU A 162 6.09 2.32 3.25
C LEU A 162 5.18 2.94 4.31
N LEU A 163 5.69 3.92 5.07
CA LEU A 163 4.99 4.58 6.17
C LEU A 163 4.75 6.07 5.84
N PRO A 164 3.71 6.40 5.09
CA PRO A 164 3.37 7.80 4.81
C PRO A 164 2.89 8.53 6.07
N GLY A 165 3.18 9.83 6.12
CA GLY A 165 2.43 10.80 6.91
C GLY A 165 1.09 11.18 6.27
N GLY A 166 0.51 12.29 6.71
CA GLY A 166 -0.68 12.85 6.08
C GLY A 166 -0.43 13.14 4.61
N THR A 167 -1.28 12.61 3.74
CA THR A 167 -1.18 12.73 2.29
C THR A 167 -2.46 13.34 1.73
N VAL A 168 -2.36 14.32 0.84
CA VAL A 168 -3.50 14.97 0.21
C VAL A 168 -4.15 13.98 -0.77
N THR A 169 -5.26 13.43 -0.34
CA THR A 169 -6.09 12.46 -1.06
C THR A 169 -7.52 12.57 -0.54
N PRO A 170 -8.52 12.03 -1.24
CA PRO A 170 -9.89 11.98 -0.71
C PRO A 170 -9.97 11.35 0.69
N ALA A 171 -9.20 10.28 0.95
CA ALA A 171 -9.10 9.65 2.27
C ALA A 171 -8.34 10.51 3.30
N GLY A 172 -7.43 11.38 2.86
CA GLY A 172 -6.65 12.31 3.68
C GLY A 172 -7.33 13.66 3.94
N GLY A 173 -8.62 13.80 3.57
CA GLY A 173 -9.40 15.03 3.81
C GLY A 173 -9.35 16.03 2.66
N GLU A 174 -8.99 15.64 1.45
CA GLU A 174 -9.09 16.48 0.27
C GLU A 174 -10.53 17.05 0.15
N GLY A 175 -10.62 18.38 -0.06
CA GLY A 175 -11.91 19.08 -0.08
C GLY A 175 -12.40 19.57 1.29
N ASN A 176 -11.70 19.27 2.38
CA ASN A 176 -11.98 19.82 3.72
C ASN A 176 -10.78 20.68 4.20
N PRO A 177 -10.83 22.02 4.06
CA PRO A 177 -9.71 22.90 4.41
C PRO A 177 -9.31 22.83 5.89
N GLU A 178 -10.26 22.63 6.81
CA GLU A 178 -10.00 22.55 8.24
C GLU A 178 -9.24 21.26 8.58
N ALA A 179 -9.67 20.12 8.01
CA ALA A 179 -8.97 18.83 8.16
C ALA A 179 -7.56 18.90 7.57
N LEU A 180 -7.42 19.46 6.37
CA LEU A 180 -6.10 19.64 5.73
C LEU A 180 -5.17 20.52 6.57
N LYS A 181 -5.70 21.64 7.12
CA LYS A 181 -4.93 22.51 7.99
C LYS A 181 -4.53 21.80 9.28
N PHE A 182 -5.45 21.13 9.94
CA PHE A 182 -5.17 20.38 11.16
C PHE A 182 -4.05 19.35 10.95
N VAL A 183 -4.19 18.52 9.92
CA VAL A 183 -3.17 17.49 9.62
C VAL A 183 -1.85 18.11 9.20
N SER A 184 -1.86 19.21 8.43
CA SER A 184 -0.64 19.94 8.05
C SER A 184 0.11 20.49 9.27
N ASP A 185 -0.61 21.03 10.23
CA ASP A 185 -0.04 21.61 11.46
C ASP A 185 0.64 20.55 12.36
N LEU A 186 0.19 19.29 12.30
CA LEU A 186 0.81 18.18 13.00
C LEU A 186 2.21 17.85 12.45
N HIS A 187 2.42 18.04 11.14
CA HIS A 187 3.73 17.77 10.54
C HIS A 187 4.75 18.84 10.89
N PRO A 188 5.96 18.51 11.36
CA PRO A 188 7.05 19.48 11.52
C PRO A 188 7.33 20.30 10.25
N ILE A 189 7.25 19.69 9.06
CA ILE A 189 7.41 20.35 7.76
C ILE A 189 6.24 21.27 7.38
N LYS A 190 5.16 21.32 8.19
CA LYS A 190 3.99 22.21 8.06
C LYS A 190 3.19 22.06 6.76
N ARG A 191 3.22 20.88 6.18
CA ARG A 191 2.36 20.49 5.07
C ARG A 191 2.13 18.98 5.04
N MET A 192 1.10 18.56 4.35
CA MET A 192 0.92 17.17 3.97
C MET A 192 1.76 16.84 2.72
N ALA A 193 2.02 15.56 2.51
CA ALA A 193 2.62 15.08 1.27
C ALA A 193 1.61 15.12 0.11
N SER A 194 2.10 15.33 -1.10
CA SER A 194 1.33 15.02 -2.30
C SER A 194 1.31 13.50 -2.58
N ALA A 195 0.31 13.02 -3.29
CA ALA A 195 0.26 11.63 -3.72
C ALA A 195 1.50 11.24 -4.57
N LEU A 196 2.05 12.19 -5.33
CA LEU A 196 3.25 11.97 -6.13
C LEU A 196 4.50 11.71 -5.26
N GLU A 197 4.69 12.45 -4.17
CA GLU A 197 5.82 12.24 -3.25
C GLU A 197 5.80 10.84 -2.65
N ILE A 198 4.62 10.34 -2.28
CA ILE A 198 4.46 8.98 -1.77
C ILE A 198 4.65 7.92 -2.88
N ALA A 199 4.14 8.19 -4.08
CA ALA A 199 4.35 7.30 -5.24
C ALA A 199 5.83 7.20 -5.64
N GLN A 200 6.62 8.27 -5.51
CA GLN A 200 8.07 8.25 -5.74
C GLN A 200 8.81 7.38 -4.71
N ALA A 201 8.39 7.42 -3.45
CA ALA A 201 8.93 6.54 -2.41
C ALA A 201 8.59 5.06 -2.68
N ALA A 202 7.36 4.78 -3.10
CA ALA A 202 6.96 3.43 -3.50
C ALA A 202 7.76 2.94 -4.74
N LEU A 203 7.97 3.81 -5.74
CA LEU A 203 8.78 3.51 -6.91
C LEU A 203 10.24 3.19 -6.52
N PHE A 204 10.83 3.95 -5.60
CA PHE A 204 12.16 3.67 -5.07
C PHE A 204 12.22 2.26 -4.45
N LEU A 205 11.27 1.90 -3.58
CA LEU A 205 11.24 0.59 -2.94
C LEU A 205 10.99 -0.57 -3.92
N LEU A 206 10.23 -0.34 -4.98
CA LEU A 206 9.97 -1.36 -6.01
C LEU A 206 11.13 -1.51 -7.02
N SER A 207 11.96 -0.50 -7.18
CA SER A 207 13.05 -0.49 -8.15
C SER A 207 14.36 -1.06 -7.61
N ASP A 208 15.32 -1.30 -8.51
CA ASP A 208 16.68 -1.72 -8.19
C ASP A 208 17.48 -0.70 -7.37
N ARG A 209 16.99 0.53 -7.26
CA ARG A 209 17.62 1.59 -6.45
C ARG A 209 17.62 1.26 -4.95
N SER A 210 16.74 0.36 -4.52
CA SER A 210 16.62 -0.11 -3.13
C SER A 210 17.04 -1.58 -2.95
N ARG A 211 17.91 -2.11 -3.80
CA ARG A 211 18.30 -3.54 -3.82
C ARG A 211 18.89 -4.07 -2.51
N PHE A 212 19.36 -3.20 -1.63
CA PHE A 212 19.88 -3.57 -0.30
C PHE A 212 18.89 -3.31 0.84
N MET A 213 17.61 -3.04 0.51
CA MET A 213 16.54 -2.81 1.48
C MET A 213 15.52 -3.95 1.44
N THR A 214 15.41 -4.69 2.53
CA THR A 214 14.35 -5.69 2.77
C THR A 214 14.02 -5.76 4.26
N GLY A 215 12.79 -6.10 4.63
CA GLY A 215 12.31 -6.14 6.02
C GLY A 215 12.24 -4.78 6.71
N SER A 216 12.30 -3.69 5.96
CA SER A 216 12.49 -2.34 6.51
C SER A 216 11.23 -1.49 6.43
N PRO A 217 10.92 -0.71 7.48
CA PRO A 217 9.97 0.39 7.40
C PRO A 217 10.66 1.61 6.77
N MET A 218 10.12 2.14 5.67
CA MET A 218 10.52 3.41 5.08
C MET A 218 9.55 4.50 5.49
N ILE A 219 9.99 5.39 6.38
CA ILE A 219 9.17 6.48 6.90
C ILE A 219 9.27 7.67 5.95
N VAL A 220 8.09 8.19 5.52
CA VAL A 220 7.94 9.36 4.64
C VAL A 220 6.80 10.21 5.19
N ASP A 221 7.03 10.86 6.32
CA ASP A 221 5.98 11.45 7.16
C ASP A 221 6.17 12.94 7.47
N GLY A 222 7.17 13.58 6.90
CA GLY A 222 7.44 15.00 7.16
C GLY A 222 7.86 15.30 8.61
N GLY A 223 8.36 14.28 9.33
CA GLY A 223 8.93 14.37 10.67
C GLY A 223 7.96 14.08 11.82
N MET A 224 6.81 13.41 11.60
CA MET A 224 5.84 13.02 12.62
C MET A 224 6.30 11.86 13.49
#